data_7a5334d9216ffdb99a3b06424350f2d2
#
_entry.id   7a5334d9216ffdb99a3b06424350f2d2
#
_cell.length_a   1.000
_cell.length_b   1.000
_cell.length_c   1.000
_cell.angle_alpha   90.00
_cell.angle_beta   90.00
_cell.angle_gamma   90.00
#
_symmetry.space_group_name_H-M   'P 1'
#
loop_
_entity.id
_entity.type
_entity.pdbx_description
1 polymer ?
#
loop_
_entity_poly.entity_id
_entity_poly.type
_entity_poly.pdbx_seq_one_letter_code
_entity_poly.pdbx_strand_id
1 'polypeptide(L)'
;MLHKNGSLLYYDGANLNAVMGHTNPALMGFDIVHLNLHKTFSTPHGAGGPGAGPVGVVEKLKDFLPVPQIEFDGEKYFRNYDKPLSIGKVSAFYGNFSVLVRAYTYILMLSKNLKDVSSDAVLC
;
A
#
# COMPACT_ATOMS: atom_id res chain seq x y z
N MET A 1 -5.12 -23.78 -3.80
CA MET A 1 -4.30 -24.92 -3.30
C MET A 1 -3.40 -24.51 -2.15
N LEU A 2 -2.63 -23.43 -2.26
CA LEU A 2 -1.69 -22.95 -1.23
C LEU A 2 -2.35 -22.63 0.12
N HIS A 3 -3.44 -21.87 0.13
CA HIS A 3 -4.16 -21.53 1.36
C HIS A 3 -4.68 -22.76 2.13
N LYS A 4 -5.00 -23.86 1.43
CA LYS A 4 -5.43 -25.11 2.10
C LYS A 4 -4.35 -25.73 2.98
N ASN A 5 -3.09 -25.36 2.74
CA ASN A 5 -1.93 -25.80 3.51
C ASN A 5 -1.45 -24.75 4.50
N GLY A 6 -2.25 -23.71 4.78
CA GLY A 6 -1.90 -22.64 5.69
C GLY A 6 -0.89 -21.61 5.14
N SER A 7 -0.54 -21.69 3.85
CA SER A 7 0.41 -20.74 3.24
C SER A 7 -0.23 -19.39 2.99
N LEU A 8 0.58 -18.33 3.10
CA LEU A 8 0.22 -16.97 2.72
C LEU A 8 0.76 -16.66 1.32
N LEU A 9 0.02 -15.85 0.57
CA LEU A 9 0.41 -15.38 -0.75
C LEU A 9 0.78 -13.90 -0.70
N TYR A 10 1.99 -13.60 -1.15
CA TYR A 10 2.51 -12.26 -1.25
C TYR A 10 2.51 -11.78 -2.70
N TYR A 11 1.95 -10.61 -2.95
CA TYR A 11 1.98 -9.93 -4.24
C TYR A 11 3.05 -8.84 -4.23
N ASP A 12 4.05 -9.00 -5.07
CA ASP A 12 4.97 -7.91 -5.39
C ASP A 12 4.26 -6.92 -6.31
N GLY A 13 3.65 -5.92 -5.71
CA GLY A 13 2.92 -4.85 -6.38
C GLY A 13 3.80 -3.62 -6.65
N ALA A 14 5.12 -3.78 -6.71
CA ALA A 14 6.05 -2.68 -6.97
C ALA A 14 5.61 -1.83 -8.15
N ASN A 15 5.11 -2.42 -9.21
CA ASN A 15 4.49 -1.74 -10.33
C ASN A 15 3.06 -2.26 -10.57
N LEU A 16 2.06 -1.40 -10.43
CA LEU A 16 0.65 -1.71 -10.65
C LEU A 16 0.12 -1.20 -12.00
N ASN A 17 0.95 -0.68 -12.88
CA ASN A 17 0.49 -0.04 -14.11
C ASN A 17 -0.44 -0.92 -14.95
N ALA A 18 -0.22 -2.23 -14.96
CA ALA A 18 -1.03 -3.17 -15.74
C ALA A 18 -2.35 -3.60 -15.04
N VAL A 19 -2.51 -3.36 -13.75
CA VAL A 19 -3.66 -3.89 -12.98
C VAL A 19 -4.49 -2.81 -12.30
N MET A 20 -3.97 -1.59 -12.20
CA MET A 20 -4.63 -0.49 -11.51
C MET A 20 -6.01 -0.18 -12.13
N GLY A 21 -7.06 -0.24 -11.31
CA GLY A 21 -8.43 -0.03 -11.77
C GLY A 21 -9.08 -1.21 -12.52
N HIS A 22 -8.32 -2.25 -12.89
CA HIS A 22 -8.84 -3.46 -13.52
C HIS A 22 -9.12 -4.58 -12.51
N THR A 23 -8.21 -4.78 -11.57
CA THR A 23 -8.33 -5.76 -10.49
C THR A 23 -7.54 -5.30 -9.27
N ASN A 24 -7.57 -6.08 -8.21
CA ASN A 24 -6.72 -5.85 -7.06
C ASN A 24 -6.18 -7.18 -6.50
N PRO A 25 -5.06 -7.14 -5.77
CA PRO A 25 -4.41 -8.34 -5.24
C PRO A 25 -5.32 -9.20 -4.35
N ALA A 26 -6.21 -8.62 -3.57
CA ALA A 26 -7.12 -9.36 -2.71
C ALA A 26 -8.13 -10.20 -3.54
N LEU A 27 -8.68 -9.65 -4.62
CA LEU A 27 -9.55 -10.39 -5.54
C LEU A 27 -8.80 -11.51 -6.28
N MET A 28 -7.50 -11.33 -6.48
CA MET A 28 -6.62 -12.35 -7.07
C MET A 28 -6.22 -13.44 -6.06
N GLY A 29 -6.58 -13.29 -4.78
CA GLY A 29 -6.32 -14.25 -3.71
C GLY A 29 -5.01 -14.05 -2.96
N PHE A 30 -4.36 -12.87 -3.07
CA PHE A 30 -3.16 -12.56 -2.31
C PHE A 30 -3.52 -12.04 -0.91
N ASP A 31 -2.69 -12.38 0.08
CA ASP A 31 -2.86 -11.98 1.48
C ASP A 31 -2.12 -10.70 1.83
N ILE A 32 -1.01 -10.43 1.15
CA ILE A 32 -0.13 -9.28 1.39
C ILE A 32 0.23 -8.66 0.04
N VAL A 33 0.29 -7.33 -0.02
CA VAL A 33 0.81 -6.58 -1.16
C VAL A 33 1.66 -5.42 -0.69
N HIS A 34 2.78 -5.14 -1.37
CA HIS A 34 3.45 -3.85 -1.27
C HIS A 34 3.31 -3.08 -2.58
N LEU A 35 3.35 -1.77 -2.48
CA LEU A 35 3.27 -0.85 -3.62
C LEU A 35 4.48 0.08 -3.61
N ASN A 36 5.01 0.42 -4.80
CA ASN A 36 6.00 1.49 -4.91
C ASN A 36 5.33 2.74 -5.47
N LEU A 37 5.23 3.79 -4.66
CA LEU A 37 4.58 5.04 -5.09
C LEU A 37 5.32 5.72 -6.24
N HIS A 38 6.64 5.56 -6.30
CA HIS A 38 7.49 6.12 -7.36
C HIS A 38 7.42 5.38 -8.71
N LYS A 39 6.68 4.30 -8.82
CA LYS A 39 6.46 3.59 -10.09
C LYS A 39 5.09 3.92 -10.68
N THR A 40 4.02 3.69 -9.93
CA THR A 40 2.64 3.80 -10.43
C THR A 40 1.97 5.12 -10.07
N PHE A 41 2.41 5.80 -9.00
CA PHE A 41 1.68 6.93 -8.39
C PHE A 41 2.42 8.26 -8.50
N SER A 42 3.28 8.42 -9.50
CA SER A 42 3.91 9.69 -9.88
C SER A 42 4.71 10.39 -8.78
N THR A 43 5.42 9.64 -7.94
CA THR A 43 6.28 10.22 -6.91
C THR A 43 7.76 10.06 -7.23
N PRO A 44 8.67 10.86 -6.64
CA PRO A 44 10.10 10.69 -6.85
C PRO A 44 10.63 9.42 -6.17
N HIS A 45 11.58 8.76 -6.81
CA HIS A 45 12.41 7.71 -6.21
C HIS A 45 13.56 8.30 -5.38
N GLY A 46 14.19 9.35 -5.90
CA GLY A 46 15.26 10.11 -5.25
C GLY A 46 16.45 9.28 -4.79
N ALA A 47 16.86 8.30 -5.60
CA ALA A 47 17.90 7.32 -5.23
C ALA A 47 17.60 6.54 -3.93
N GLY A 48 16.31 6.38 -3.61
CA GLY A 48 15.82 5.65 -2.45
C GLY A 48 15.55 6.49 -1.20
N GLY A 49 16.00 7.75 -1.14
CA GLY A 49 15.80 8.63 0.02
C GLY A 49 14.33 8.96 0.29
N PRO A 50 13.61 9.59 -0.64
CA PRO A 50 12.19 9.94 -0.45
C PRO A 50 11.22 8.80 -0.84
N GLY A 51 11.68 7.62 -1.16
CA GLY A 51 10.84 6.49 -1.55
C GLY A 51 9.79 6.15 -0.48
N ALA A 52 8.62 5.69 -0.94
CA ALA A 52 7.56 5.21 -0.07
C ALA A 52 6.91 3.96 -0.67
N GLY A 53 6.60 2.98 0.19
CA GLY A 53 6.04 1.70 -0.20
C GLY A 53 4.96 1.26 0.78
N PRO A 54 3.70 1.67 0.60
CA PRO A 54 2.60 1.17 1.40
C PRO A 54 2.48 -0.34 1.32
N VAL A 55 2.09 -0.96 2.43
CA VAL A 55 1.78 -2.39 2.52
C VAL A 55 0.32 -2.56 2.87
N GLY A 56 -0.39 -3.34 2.06
CA GLY A 56 -1.75 -3.77 2.32
C GLY A 56 -1.80 -5.23 2.72
N VAL A 57 -2.71 -5.57 3.63
CA VAL A 57 -2.90 -6.94 4.09
C VAL A 57 -4.39 -7.28 4.18
N VAL A 58 -4.71 -8.58 4.10
CA VAL A 58 -6.07 -9.06 4.41
C VAL A 58 -6.36 -8.94 5.90
N GLU A 59 -7.66 -8.95 6.25
CA GLU A 59 -8.14 -8.71 7.62
C GLU A 59 -7.45 -9.59 8.68
N LYS A 60 -7.25 -10.87 8.40
CA LYS A 60 -6.59 -11.82 9.33
C LYS A 60 -5.15 -11.45 9.71
N LEU A 61 -4.51 -10.55 8.96
CA LEU A 61 -3.12 -10.13 9.17
C LEU A 61 -2.98 -8.72 9.74
N LYS A 62 -4.08 -7.96 9.90
CA LYS A 62 -4.03 -6.57 10.33
C LYS A 62 -3.38 -6.37 11.70
N ASP A 63 -3.60 -7.30 12.63
CA ASP A 63 -3.08 -7.20 13.99
C ASP A 63 -1.56 -7.39 14.08
N PHE A 64 -0.96 -7.94 13.03
CA PHE A 64 0.49 -8.14 12.92
C PHE A 64 1.21 -6.94 12.29
N LEU A 65 0.49 -5.95 11.75
CA LEU A 65 1.09 -4.77 11.15
C LEU A 65 1.98 -4.00 12.14
N PRO A 66 3.00 -3.28 11.65
CA PRO A 66 3.89 -2.49 12.49
C PRO A 66 3.14 -1.45 13.34
N VAL A 67 3.74 -1.11 14.48
CA VAL A 67 3.28 0.01 15.32
C VAL A 67 4.17 1.24 15.13
N PRO A 68 3.65 2.47 15.36
CA PRO A 68 2.27 2.77 15.72
C PRO A 68 1.32 2.69 14.54
N GLN A 69 0.08 2.28 14.81
CA GLN A 69 -1.01 2.45 13.87
C GLN A 69 -1.73 3.77 14.15
N ILE A 70 -2.26 4.41 13.11
CA ILE A 70 -3.04 5.64 13.27
C ILE A 70 -4.51 5.25 13.41
N GLU A 71 -5.11 5.63 14.51
CA GLU A 71 -6.52 5.38 14.82
C GLU A 71 -7.25 6.70 15.08
N PHE A 72 -8.57 6.67 14.96
CA PHE A 72 -9.45 7.81 15.21
C PHE A 72 -10.43 7.46 16.33
N ASP A 73 -10.46 8.27 17.39
CA ASP A 73 -11.30 8.03 18.57
C ASP A 73 -12.69 8.69 18.53
N GLY A 74 -13.01 9.33 17.40
CA GLY A 74 -14.23 10.11 17.21
C GLY A 74 -14.02 11.62 17.25
N GLU A 75 -12.91 12.08 17.82
CA GLU A 75 -12.55 13.49 17.93
C GLU A 75 -11.20 13.80 17.24
N LYS A 76 -10.21 12.95 17.44
CA LYS A 76 -8.84 13.17 16.94
C LYS A 76 -8.18 11.86 16.47
N TYR A 77 -7.17 12.03 15.61
CA TYR A 77 -6.27 10.95 15.26
C TYR A 77 -5.16 10.81 16.32
N PHE A 78 -4.84 9.57 16.66
CA PHE A 78 -3.75 9.27 17.60
C PHE A 78 -2.90 8.08 17.13
N ARG A 79 -1.71 7.96 17.70
CA ARG A 79 -0.80 6.84 17.43
C ARG A 79 -1.03 5.75 18.46
N ASN A 80 -1.55 4.62 18.01
CA ASN A 80 -1.76 3.45 18.86
C ASN A 80 -0.55 2.51 18.80
N TYR A 81 0.07 2.28 19.95
CA TYR A 81 1.18 1.34 20.13
C TYR A 81 0.72 0.03 20.80
N ASP A 82 -0.49 -0.01 21.34
CA ASP A 82 -1.05 -1.17 22.04
C ASP A 82 -1.60 -2.20 21.04
N LYS A 83 -0.69 -2.94 20.43
CA LYS A 83 -0.95 -4.01 19.47
C LYS A 83 -0.07 -5.21 19.81
N PRO A 84 -0.52 -6.10 20.71
CA PRO A 84 0.32 -7.17 21.26
C PRO A 84 0.81 -8.19 20.22
N LEU A 85 0.11 -8.34 19.10
CA LEU A 85 0.51 -9.24 18.00
C LEU A 85 1.35 -8.55 16.92
N SER A 86 1.57 -7.24 17.02
CA SER A 86 2.35 -6.48 16.05
C SER A 86 3.78 -7.00 15.93
N ILE A 87 4.33 -6.95 14.72
CA ILE A 87 5.77 -7.19 14.48
C ILE A 87 6.66 -6.09 15.07
N GLY A 88 6.07 -5.10 15.72
CA GLY A 88 6.78 -4.00 16.37
C GLY A 88 7.06 -2.81 15.46
N LYS A 89 7.90 -1.90 15.93
CA LYS A 89 8.30 -0.71 15.19
C LYS A 89 9.42 -1.06 14.22
N VAL A 90 9.16 -0.93 12.91
CA VAL A 90 10.12 -1.32 11.85
C VAL A 90 10.94 -0.16 11.30
N SER A 91 10.59 1.10 11.62
CA SER A 91 11.27 2.29 11.11
C SER A 91 11.39 3.36 12.17
N ALA A 92 12.44 4.20 12.07
CA ALA A 92 12.65 5.32 12.97
C ALA A 92 11.69 6.49 12.73
N PHE A 93 11.10 6.59 11.52
CA PHE A 93 10.17 7.65 11.13
C PHE A 93 8.94 7.05 10.42
N TYR A 94 7.93 7.88 10.16
CA TYR A 94 6.61 7.43 9.69
C TYR A 94 6.39 7.60 8.19
N GLY A 95 7.46 7.81 7.43
CA GLY A 95 7.44 7.98 5.98
C GLY A 95 7.58 9.44 5.53
N ASN A 96 7.72 9.61 4.22
CA ASN A 96 7.92 10.90 3.59
C ASN A 96 6.56 11.55 3.30
N PHE A 97 6.09 12.42 4.18
CA PHE A 97 4.75 13.02 4.12
C PHE A 97 4.43 13.64 2.75
N SER A 98 5.32 14.46 2.20
CA SER A 98 5.10 15.10 0.89
C SER A 98 4.97 14.10 -0.26
N VAL A 99 5.67 12.97 -0.19
CA VAL A 99 5.54 11.89 -1.17
C VAL A 99 4.17 11.24 -1.08
N LEU A 100 3.67 11.01 0.13
CA LEU A 100 2.32 10.47 0.35
C LEU A 100 1.24 11.42 -0.17
N VAL A 101 1.37 12.73 0.11
CA VAL A 101 0.44 13.76 -0.38
C VAL A 101 0.44 13.81 -1.91
N ARG A 102 1.62 13.71 -2.54
CA ARG A 102 1.73 13.69 -4.01
C ARG A 102 1.02 12.48 -4.61
N ALA A 103 1.25 11.28 -4.08
CA ALA A 103 0.56 10.08 -4.54
C ALA A 103 -0.96 10.18 -4.34
N TYR A 104 -1.39 10.68 -3.20
CA TYR A 104 -2.81 10.91 -2.92
C TYR A 104 -3.44 11.89 -3.91
N THR A 105 -2.76 13.01 -4.20
CA THR A 105 -3.22 13.98 -5.20
C THR A 105 -3.34 13.35 -6.58
N TYR A 106 -2.35 12.56 -7.00
CA TYR A 106 -2.38 11.83 -8.27
C TYR A 106 -3.61 10.92 -8.36
N ILE A 107 -3.89 10.14 -7.32
CA ILE A 107 -5.05 9.25 -7.26
C ILE A 107 -6.36 10.05 -7.34
N LEU A 108 -6.47 11.16 -6.61
CA LEU A 108 -7.65 12.03 -6.63
C LEU A 108 -7.89 12.67 -8.00
N MET A 109 -6.82 13.17 -8.65
CA MET A 109 -6.91 13.80 -9.98
C MET A 109 -7.38 12.82 -11.04
N LEU A 110 -6.90 11.60 -11.02
CA LEU A 110 -7.28 10.58 -11.99
C LEU A 110 -8.60 9.91 -11.65
N SER A 111 -8.86 9.70 -10.36
CA SER A 111 -10.12 9.15 -9.85
C SER A 111 -10.69 8.02 -10.74
N LYS A 112 -11.81 8.26 -11.40
CA LYS A 112 -12.48 7.32 -12.30
C LYS A 112 -11.67 6.93 -13.55
N ASN A 113 -10.66 7.71 -13.91
CA ASN A 113 -9.82 7.47 -15.09
C ASN A 113 -8.60 6.59 -14.79
N LEU A 114 -8.42 6.11 -13.55
CA LEU A 114 -7.29 5.24 -13.18
C LEU A 114 -7.19 3.99 -14.06
N LYS A 115 -8.35 3.44 -14.45
CA LYS A 115 -8.42 2.27 -15.34
C LYS A 115 -7.90 2.59 -16.74
N ASP A 116 -8.25 3.76 -17.28
CA ASP A 116 -7.82 4.18 -18.62
C ASP A 116 -6.31 4.41 -18.65
N VAL A 117 -5.76 5.07 -17.61
CA VAL A 117 -4.31 5.24 -17.44
C VAL A 117 -3.59 3.89 -17.42
N SER A 118 -4.15 2.89 -16.74
CA SER A 118 -3.59 1.54 -16.71
C SER A 118 -3.62 0.88 -18.10
N SER A 119 -4.72 1.03 -18.83
CA SER A 119 -4.86 0.50 -20.19
C SER A 119 -3.85 1.13 -21.15
N ASP A 120 -3.71 2.45 -21.12
CA ASP A 120 -2.75 3.19 -21.95
C ASP A 120 -1.31 2.79 -21.64
N ALA A 121 -0.98 2.61 -20.35
CA ALA A 121 0.36 2.19 -19.93
C ALA A 121 0.76 0.78 -20.39
N VAL A 122 -0.22 -0.07 -20.75
CA VAL A 122 0.04 -1.41 -21.31
C VAL A 122 0.17 -1.37 -22.83
N LEU A 123 -0.52 -0.41 -23.47
CA LEU A 123 -0.54 -0.30 -24.94
C LEU A 123 0.67 0.47 -25.51
N CYS A 124 1.32 1.32 -24.70
CA CYS A 124 2.51 2.10 -25.08
C CYS A 124 3.82 1.36 -24.74
#